data_b3630534d1bdf6901a5f7549c6dad7fa
#
_entry.id   b3630534d1bdf6901a5f7549c6dad7fa
#
_cell.length_a   1.000
_cell.length_b   1.000
_cell.length_c   1.000
_cell.angle_alpha   90.00
_cell.angle_beta   90.00
_cell.angle_gamma   90.00
#
_symmetry.space_group_name_H-M   'P 1'
#
loop_
_entity.id
_entity.type
_entity.pdbx_description
1 polymer ?
#
loop_
_entity_poly.entity_id
_entity_poly.type
_entity_poly.pdbx_seq_one_letter_code
_entity_poly.pdbx_strand_id
1 'polypeptide(L)'
;MPKILIQNGTIVNADNSVKADLLIDGATIKEIRVGIEPSAAETVVDATGLLLLPGGIDAHTHLDMPFGGTNSADDFLTGTRAAAIGGTTTIVDFAIQARGTKMRTALDTWWKKAEGKACIDYGLHMIVTDLPDAGLEDMDDLVREGVASFKLFMAYPNVLMVDDATIFKALRQTAKNGALICMHAENGSVIDVIVRQALAEGKTAPIHHALTRPTRAEAEAVHRAIAMAEMAGVPVYIVHLSSEDALNQVREARDRGLPAFAETCPQYLLLSLEDNMEGKGWEGAKYVFTPPLREKKNQPKLWEGLKKDNLQVVSTDHCPFCFEDQKALGRDDFTKIPNGGPGIENRLQLLHHHGVGQGNFSINRFVELVSTAPARIFGMYPGKGALKAGSDADIVLWDEGIEHTISAATHHMRVDYSMFEGFRVRGNARDVYSRGELIVRKGEFIGNPGRGNYLRREARGGAWK
;
A
#
# COMPACT_ATOMS: atom_id res chain seq x y z
N MET A 1 18.70 -23.96 3.93
CA MET A 1 17.43 -24.30 3.27
C MET A 1 17.75 -25.18 2.06
N PRO A 2 16.90 -26.13 1.69
CA PRO A 2 17.10 -26.96 0.51
C PRO A 2 17.04 -26.11 -0.77
N LYS A 3 17.72 -26.58 -1.82
CA LYS A 3 17.60 -26.00 -3.15
C LYS A 3 16.27 -26.40 -3.76
N ILE A 4 15.58 -25.44 -4.36
CA ILE A 4 14.29 -25.64 -5.01
C ILE A 4 14.40 -25.21 -6.46
N LEU A 5 13.98 -26.07 -7.37
CA LEU A 5 13.89 -25.80 -8.79
C LEU A 5 12.43 -25.66 -9.19
N ILE A 6 12.04 -24.51 -9.72
CA ILE A 6 10.71 -24.28 -10.30
C ILE A 6 10.86 -24.32 -11.82
N GLN A 7 10.17 -25.28 -12.47
CA GLN A 7 10.30 -25.55 -13.91
C GLN A 7 9.00 -25.23 -14.68
N ASN A 8 9.14 -25.04 -15.99
CA ASN A 8 8.07 -24.95 -16.97
C ASN A 8 7.13 -23.73 -16.84
N GLY A 9 7.38 -22.81 -15.89
CA GLY A 9 6.56 -21.62 -15.69
C GLY A 9 6.91 -20.49 -16.66
N THR A 10 6.08 -19.46 -16.66
CA THR A 10 6.38 -18.19 -17.33
C THR A 10 6.79 -17.16 -16.29
N ILE A 11 8.05 -16.78 -16.28
CA ILE A 11 8.58 -15.72 -15.41
C ILE A 11 8.16 -14.37 -15.97
N VAL A 12 7.56 -13.54 -15.14
CA VAL A 12 7.07 -12.19 -15.51
C VAL A 12 7.73 -11.15 -14.62
N ASN A 13 8.51 -10.28 -15.23
CA ASN A 13 9.02 -9.05 -14.62
C ASN A 13 8.34 -7.82 -15.24
N ALA A 14 8.61 -6.63 -14.72
CA ALA A 14 8.05 -5.39 -15.25
C ALA A 14 8.48 -5.10 -16.70
N ASP A 15 9.67 -5.54 -17.08
CA ASP A 15 10.31 -5.26 -18.37
C ASP A 15 10.22 -6.41 -19.38
N ASN A 16 9.99 -7.65 -18.93
CA ASN A 16 9.95 -8.81 -19.80
C ASN A 16 9.11 -9.96 -19.25
N SER A 17 8.79 -10.91 -20.13
CA SER A 17 8.20 -12.21 -19.79
C SER A 17 8.93 -13.31 -20.56
N VAL A 18 9.35 -14.40 -19.88
CA VAL A 18 10.11 -15.49 -20.48
C VAL A 18 9.73 -16.84 -19.89
N LYS A 19 9.61 -17.87 -20.75
CA LYS A 19 9.54 -19.26 -20.29
C LYS A 19 10.93 -19.73 -19.91
N ALA A 20 11.15 -19.98 -18.63
CA ALA A 20 12.44 -20.44 -18.11
C ALA A 20 12.23 -21.15 -16.77
N ASP A 21 13.26 -21.88 -16.36
CA ASP A 21 13.34 -22.48 -15.03
C ASP A 21 14.01 -21.52 -14.05
N LEU A 22 13.67 -21.61 -12.78
CA LEU A 22 14.19 -20.77 -11.71
C LEU A 22 14.72 -21.65 -10.58
N LEU A 23 16.00 -21.49 -10.25
CA LEU A 23 16.66 -22.19 -9.16
C LEU A 23 16.80 -21.27 -7.95
N ILE A 24 16.26 -21.72 -6.83
CA ILE A 24 16.40 -21.08 -5.51
C ILE A 24 17.54 -21.79 -4.76
N ASP A 25 18.42 -21.00 -4.14
CA ASP A 25 19.46 -21.51 -3.23
C ASP A 25 19.40 -20.69 -1.92
N GLY A 26 18.92 -21.32 -0.86
CA GLY A 26 18.65 -20.63 0.39
C GLY A 26 17.56 -19.57 0.26
N ALA A 27 17.86 -18.33 0.60
CA ALA A 27 16.89 -17.22 0.59
C ALA A 27 16.81 -16.47 -0.77
N THR A 28 17.68 -16.81 -1.74
CA THR A 28 17.86 -16.01 -2.97
C THR A 28 17.64 -16.83 -4.23
N ILE A 29 17.33 -16.15 -5.32
CA ILE A 29 17.32 -16.71 -6.65
C ILE A 29 18.77 -16.87 -7.12
N LYS A 30 19.17 -18.09 -7.39
CA LYS A 30 20.53 -18.40 -7.85
C LYS A 30 20.68 -18.22 -9.35
N GLU A 31 19.73 -18.76 -10.11
CA GLU A 31 19.83 -18.86 -11.56
C GLU A 31 18.45 -18.87 -12.21
N ILE A 32 18.37 -18.27 -13.39
CA ILE A 32 17.21 -18.33 -14.28
C ILE A 32 17.72 -18.67 -15.68
N ARG A 33 17.33 -19.82 -16.21
CA ARG A 33 17.60 -20.23 -17.59
C ARG A 33 16.68 -21.37 -18.01
N VAL A 34 16.65 -21.67 -19.29
CA VAL A 34 15.95 -22.82 -19.83
C VAL A 34 16.76 -24.10 -19.60
N GLY A 35 16.11 -25.17 -19.17
CA GLY A 35 16.68 -26.50 -19.05
C GLY A 35 17.67 -26.63 -17.88
N ILE A 36 17.29 -26.22 -16.69
CA ILE A 36 18.01 -26.56 -15.46
C ILE A 36 17.72 -28.03 -15.12
N GLU A 37 18.77 -28.82 -14.98
CA GLU A 37 18.62 -30.26 -14.67
C GLU A 37 17.97 -30.45 -13.28
N PRO A 38 17.02 -31.38 -13.14
CA PRO A 38 16.37 -31.67 -11.86
C PRO A 38 17.36 -32.05 -10.74
N SER A 39 18.49 -32.62 -11.09
CA SER A 39 19.57 -32.99 -10.14
C SER A 39 20.24 -31.78 -9.48
N ALA A 40 20.00 -30.55 -9.97
CA ALA A 40 20.51 -29.32 -9.37
C ALA A 40 19.83 -28.93 -8.07
N ALA A 41 18.67 -29.54 -7.73
CA ALA A 41 17.86 -29.22 -6.58
C ALA A 41 17.39 -30.46 -5.81
N GLU A 42 17.06 -30.26 -4.55
CA GLU A 42 16.46 -31.28 -3.66
C GLU A 42 14.95 -31.41 -3.85
N THR A 43 14.33 -30.31 -4.30
CA THR A 43 12.89 -30.24 -4.59
C THR A 43 12.67 -29.66 -5.98
N VAL A 44 11.81 -30.32 -6.76
CA VAL A 44 11.42 -29.82 -8.09
C VAL A 44 9.92 -29.53 -8.06
N VAL A 45 9.54 -28.34 -8.52
CA VAL A 45 8.17 -27.85 -8.60
C VAL A 45 7.82 -27.62 -10.07
N ASP A 46 6.78 -28.30 -10.54
CA ASP A 46 6.25 -28.07 -11.89
C ASP A 46 5.25 -26.89 -11.86
N ALA A 47 5.60 -25.83 -12.58
CA ALA A 47 4.81 -24.62 -12.75
C ALA A 47 4.18 -24.51 -14.15
N THR A 48 3.95 -25.65 -14.81
CA THR A 48 3.28 -25.67 -16.14
C THR A 48 1.94 -24.94 -16.08
N GLY A 49 1.77 -23.96 -16.96
CA GLY A 49 0.55 -23.15 -17.04
C GLY A 49 0.46 -22.01 -16.02
N LEU A 50 1.46 -21.84 -15.15
CA LEU A 50 1.48 -20.78 -14.14
C LEU A 50 2.41 -19.63 -14.55
N LEU A 51 2.08 -18.44 -14.03
CA LEU A 51 2.99 -17.31 -14.04
C LEU A 51 3.82 -17.32 -12.76
N LEU A 52 5.12 -17.05 -12.89
CA LEU A 52 6.01 -16.75 -11.76
C LEU A 52 6.13 -15.22 -11.68
N LEU A 53 5.57 -14.64 -10.64
CA LEU A 53 5.61 -13.20 -10.39
C LEU A 53 6.53 -12.90 -9.20
N PRO A 54 7.24 -11.77 -9.17
CA PRO A 54 7.88 -11.34 -7.94
C PRO A 54 6.83 -11.06 -6.88
N GLY A 55 7.13 -11.36 -5.63
CA GLY A 55 6.23 -11.10 -4.51
C GLY A 55 5.69 -9.69 -4.51
N GLY A 56 4.38 -9.55 -4.25
CA GLY A 56 3.76 -8.24 -4.12
C GLY A 56 4.35 -7.42 -2.98
N ILE A 57 4.44 -6.11 -3.17
CA ILE A 57 4.87 -5.15 -2.15
C ILE A 57 3.70 -4.20 -1.90
N ASP A 58 3.15 -4.22 -0.70
CA ASP A 58 2.14 -3.25 -0.28
C ASP A 58 2.82 -2.14 0.53
N ALA A 59 2.96 -0.98 -0.09
CA ALA A 59 3.68 0.14 0.52
C ALA A 59 2.79 1.03 1.39
N HIS A 60 1.55 0.59 1.71
CA HIS A 60 0.63 1.40 2.52
C HIS A 60 -0.30 0.52 3.35
N THR A 61 0.10 0.26 4.59
CA THR A 61 -0.68 -0.52 5.56
C THR A 61 -0.63 0.13 6.94
N HIS A 62 -1.64 -0.16 7.76
CA HIS A 62 -1.80 0.38 9.11
C HIS A 62 -2.19 -0.74 10.10
N LEU A 63 -1.22 -1.61 10.41
CA LEU A 63 -1.44 -2.75 11.29
C LEU A 63 -1.32 -2.34 12.77
N ASP A 64 -2.29 -2.76 13.58
CA ASP A 64 -2.36 -2.45 15.02
C ASP A 64 -2.22 -0.94 15.29
N MET A 65 -2.77 -0.11 14.39
CA MET A 65 -2.66 1.34 14.44
C MET A 65 -3.73 1.93 15.38
N PRO A 66 -3.35 2.72 16.40
CA PRO A 66 -4.32 3.46 17.22
C PRO A 66 -4.94 4.60 16.40
N PHE A 67 -6.25 4.56 16.21
CA PHE A 67 -6.99 5.60 15.50
C PHE A 67 -8.48 5.59 15.87
N GLY A 68 -9.12 6.77 15.89
CA GLY A 68 -10.57 6.88 16.10
C GLY A 68 -11.08 6.33 17.46
N GLY A 69 -10.24 6.31 18.48
CA GLY A 69 -10.60 5.79 19.81
C GLY A 69 -10.45 4.26 19.97
N THR A 70 -9.90 3.59 18.96
CA THR A 70 -9.65 2.14 18.96
C THR A 70 -8.33 1.84 18.21
N ASN A 71 -8.04 0.56 17.94
CA ASN A 71 -6.91 0.16 17.09
C ASN A 71 -7.45 -0.52 15.83
N SER A 72 -6.71 -0.44 14.70
CA SER A 72 -7.04 -1.23 13.53
C SER A 72 -7.09 -2.72 13.89
N ALA A 73 -8.04 -3.45 13.30
CA ALA A 73 -8.40 -4.81 13.73
C ALA A 73 -7.28 -5.82 13.47
N ASP A 74 -6.57 -5.70 12.35
CA ASP A 74 -5.44 -6.56 12.04
C ASP A 74 -4.16 -6.08 12.72
N ASP A 75 -3.44 -7.02 13.32
CA ASP A 75 -2.08 -6.81 13.81
C ASP A 75 -1.05 -7.39 12.81
N PHE A 76 0.25 -7.34 13.15
CA PHE A 76 1.31 -7.88 12.28
C PHE A 76 1.19 -9.38 12.02
N LEU A 77 0.52 -10.15 12.88
CA LEU A 77 0.29 -11.57 12.63
C LEU A 77 -0.81 -11.76 11.59
N THR A 78 -2.00 -11.19 11.85
CA THR A 78 -3.20 -11.46 11.03
C THR A 78 -3.11 -10.75 9.69
N GLY A 79 -2.68 -9.47 9.68
CA GLY A 79 -2.54 -8.69 8.44
C GLY A 79 -1.45 -9.22 7.52
N THR A 80 -0.27 -9.60 8.04
CA THR A 80 0.81 -10.12 7.19
C THR A 80 0.53 -11.55 6.71
N ARG A 81 -0.23 -12.35 7.46
CA ARG A 81 -0.73 -13.65 7.01
C ARG A 81 -1.73 -13.48 5.85
N ALA A 82 -2.69 -12.59 5.99
CA ALA A 82 -3.65 -12.27 4.93
C ALA A 82 -2.95 -11.72 3.67
N ALA A 83 -1.97 -10.84 3.85
CA ALA A 83 -1.10 -10.34 2.78
C ALA A 83 -0.41 -11.48 2.01
N ALA A 84 0.20 -12.43 2.73
CA ALA A 84 0.87 -13.58 2.14
C ALA A 84 -0.08 -14.42 1.28
N ILE A 85 -1.28 -14.72 1.78
CA ILE A 85 -2.33 -15.47 1.05
C ILE A 85 -2.69 -14.75 -0.24
N GLY A 86 -2.78 -13.41 -0.22
CA GLY A 86 -3.03 -12.59 -1.41
C GLY A 86 -1.84 -12.44 -2.35
N GLY A 87 -0.66 -13.04 -2.05
CA GLY A 87 0.55 -12.96 -2.89
C GLY A 87 1.47 -11.78 -2.57
N THR A 88 1.23 -11.06 -1.47
CA THR A 88 2.12 -9.99 -0.99
C THR A 88 3.16 -10.58 -0.05
N THR A 89 4.44 -10.36 -0.32
CA THR A 89 5.58 -10.89 0.47
C THR A 89 6.32 -9.82 1.25
N THR A 90 5.95 -8.56 1.04
CA THR A 90 6.55 -7.42 1.73
C THR A 90 5.50 -6.34 1.95
N ILE A 91 5.49 -5.75 3.14
CA ILE A 91 4.69 -4.55 3.44
C ILE A 91 5.60 -3.41 3.86
N VAL A 92 5.14 -2.17 3.71
CA VAL A 92 5.71 -1.00 4.40
C VAL A 92 4.61 -0.35 5.22
N ASP A 93 4.68 -0.55 6.53
CA ASP A 93 3.68 -0.07 7.49
C ASP A 93 4.03 1.32 8.04
N PHE A 94 3.09 1.98 8.71
CA PHE A 94 3.26 3.34 9.20
C PHE A 94 3.39 3.40 10.73
N ALA A 95 4.62 3.63 11.23
CA ALA A 95 4.85 3.99 12.62
C ALA A 95 4.40 5.42 12.89
N ILE A 96 3.65 5.67 13.97
CA ILE A 96 3.10 6.99 14.31
C ILE A 96 3.84 7.61 15.48
N GLN A 97 4.44 8.79 15.25
CA GLN A 97 4.97 9.63 16.31
C GLN A 97 3.82 10.17 17.17
N ALA A 98 3.85 9.96 18.46
CA ALA A 98 3.00 10.72 19.37
C ALA A 98 3.53 12.16 19.47
N ARG A 99 2.63 13.15 19.41
CA ARG A 99 3.02 14.57 19.46
C ARG A 99 3.86 14.87 20.70
N GLY A 100 4.95 15.61 20.53
CA GLY A 100 5.90 15.95 21.61
C GLY A 100 6.87 14.83 21.99
N THR A 101 6.87 13.70 21.26
CA THR A 101 7.83 12.60 21.52
C THR A 101 8.84 12.48 20.38
N LYS A 102 9.95 11.77 20.65
CA LYS A 102 10.93 11.44 19.60
C LYS A 102 10.37 10.41 18.63
N MET A 103 10.68 10.55 17.34
CA MET A 103 10.33 9.57 16.32
C MET A 103 10.92 8.17 16.61
N ARG A 104 12.07 8.10 17.25
CA ARG A 104 12.68 6.84 17.70
C ARG A 104 11.75 6.01 18.60
N THR A 105 11.00 6.65 19.48
CA THR A 105 10.05 5.96 20.37
C THR A 105 8.95 5.26 19.56
N ALA A 106 8.47 5.89 18.49
CA ALA A 106 7.50 5.28 17.58
C ALA A 106 8.10 4.09 16.83
N LEU A 107 9.33 4.23 16.31
CA LEU A 107 10.04 3.14 15.64
C LEU A 107 10.19 1.91 16.53
N ASP A 108 10.66 2.10 17.76
CA ASP A 108 10.82 1.03 18.77
C ASP A 108 9.49 0.36 19.11
N THR A 109 8.40 1.15 19.14
CA THR A 109 7.04 0.63 19.40
C THR A 109 6.58 -0.27 18.24
N TRP A 110 6.77 0.13 16.99
CA TRP A 110 6.36 -0.67 15.83
C TRP A 110 7.22 -1.92 15.65
N TRP A 111 8.51 -1.84 15.94
CA TRP A 111 9.34 -3.05 15.98
C TRP A 111 8.81 -4.08 16.97
N LYS A 112 8.44 -3.65 18.18
CA LYS A 112 7.84 -4.55 19.19
C LYS A 112 6.50 -5.13 18.75
N LYS A 113 5.69 -4.36 18.01
CA LYS A 113 4.42 -4.86 17.45
C LYS A 113 4.63 -5.94 16.40
N ALA A 114 5.70 -5.86 15.62
CA ALA A 114 6.02 -6.80 14.55
C ALA A 114 6.82 -8.02 15.03
N GLU A 115 7.63 -7.87 16.09
CA GLU A 115 8.52 -8.90 16.61
C GLU A 115 7.76 -10.17 17.00
N GLY A 116 8.21 -11.31 16.48
CA GLY A 116 7.59 -12.61 16.72
C GLY A 116 6.22 -12.82 16.06
N LYS A 117 5.70 -11.85 15.30
CA LYS A 117 4.39 -11.90 14.67
C LYS A 117 4.43 -11.84 13.15
N ALA A 118 5.23 -10.95 12.55
CA ALA A 118 5.24 -10.74 11.12
C ALA A 118 5.51 -12.04 10.35
N CYS A 119 4.63 -12.40 9.41
CA CYS A 119 4.73 -13.60 8.59
C CYS A 119 5.51 -13.37 7.31
N ILE A 120 5.63 -12.13 6.86
CA ILE A 120 6.39 -11.68 5.69
C ILE A 120 7.29 -10.51 6.09
N ASP A 121 8.22 -10.14 5.20
CA ASP A 121 9.14 -9.04 5.45
C ASP A 121 8.40 -7.69 5.52
N TYR A 122 8.94 -6.77 6.31
CA TYR A 122 8.31 -5.47 6.52
C TYR A 122 9.31 -4.33 6.63
N GLY A 123 8.94 -3.19 6.08
CA GLY A 123 9.59 -1.91 6.33
C GLY A 123 8.65 -0.98 7.09
N LEU A 124 9.15 0.20 7.48
CA LEU A 124 8.35 1.20 8.17
C LEU A 124 8.52 2.58 7.52
N HIS A 125 7.42 3.27 7.32
CA HIS A 125 7.35 4.73 7.18
C HIS A 125 7.23 5.35 8.55
N MET A 126 7.62 6.62 8.71
CA MET A 126 7.40 7.37 9.94
C MET A 126 6.37 8.48 9.72
N ILE A 127 5.23 8.42 10.40
CA ILE A 127 4.28 9.53 10.46
C ILE A 127 4.82 10.59 11.42
N VAL A 128 4.99 11.80 10.90
CA VAL A 128 5.49 12.96 11.63
C VAL A 128 4.30 13.84 12.02
N THR A 129 4.06 13.99 13.31
CA THR A 129 2.98 14.83 13.87
C THR A 129 3.51 16.10 14.51
N ASP A 130 4.82 16.16 14.75
CA ASP A 130 5.52 17.26 15.38
C ASP A 130 6.98 17.24 14.94
N LEU A 131 7.49 18.40 14.47
CA LEU A 131 8.87 18.51 13.99
C LEU A 131 9.52 19.80 14.50
N PRO A 132 9.90 19.85 15.78
CA PRO A 132 10.78 20.93 16.28
C PRO A 132 12.15 20.87 15.60
N ASP A 133 12.92 21.94 15.65
CA ASP A 133 14.22 21.98 14.96
C ASP A 133 15.18 20.86 15.41
N ALA A 134 15.13 20.44 16.68
CA ALA A 134 15.87 19.28 17.15
C ALA A 134 15.36 17.94 16.57
N GLY A 135 14.13 17.88 16.10
CA GLY A 135 13.54 16.68 15.44
C GLY A 135 14.07 16.44 14.02
N LEU A 136 14.75 17.41 13.42
CA LEU A 136 15.39 17.22 12.10
C LEU A 136 16.54 16.20 12.17
N GLU A 137 17.30 16.19 13.28
CA GLU A 137 18.34 15.18 13.52
C GLU A 137 17.75 13.79 13.74
N ASP A 138 16.57 13.68 14.38
CA ASP A 138 15.85 12.41 14.52
C ASP A 138 15.51 11.81 13.15
N MET A 139 15.19 12.62 12.13
CA MET A 139 14.97 12.12 10.76
C MET A 139 16.22 11.47 10.19
N ASP A 140 17.39 12.06 10.40
CA ASP A 140 18.65 11.50 9.92
C ASP A 140 19.02 10.19 10.63
N ASP A 141 18.74 10.12 11.93
CA ASP A 141 18.93 8.91 12.73
C ASP A 141 18.03 7.77 12.23
N LEU A 142 16.75 8.07 11.93
CA LEU A 142 15.81 7.08 11.39
C LEU A 142 16.22 6.60 9.99
N VAL A 143 16.75 7.47 9.15
CA VAL A 143 17.29 7.07 7.84
C VAL A 143 18.44 6.08 8.00
N ARG A 144 19.33 6.28 8.97
CA ARG A 144 20.40 5.31 9.30
C ARG A 144 19.85 3.98 9.79
N GLU A 145 18.66 3.96 10.38
CA GLU A 145 17.97 2.72 10.79
C GLU A 145 17.17 2.06 9.64
N GLY A 146 17.18 2.66 8.44
CA GLY A 146 16.48 2.13 7.27
C GLY A 146 15.05 2.63 7.08
N VAL A 147 14.61 3.64 7.84
CA VAL A 147 13.36 4.36 7.61
C VAL A 147 13.61 5.44 6.54
N ALA A 148 13.45 5.08 5.27
CA ALA A 148 13.80 5.94 4.13
C ALA A 148 12.65 6.86 3.66
N SER A 149 11.56 6.95 4.43
CA SER A 149 10.39 7.76 4.06
C SER A 149 9.60 8.22 5.28
N PHE A 150 9.07 9.44 5.19
CA PHE A 150 8.30 10.10 6.25
C PHE A 150 6.95 10.53 5.71
N LYS A 151 5.87 10.30 6.47
CA LYS A 151 4.52 10.72 6.07
C LYS A 151 4.07 11.93 6.89
N LEU A 152 3.57 12.95 6.18
CA LEU A 152 2.97 14.13 6.76
C LEU A 152 1.53 14.28 6.27
N PHE A 153 0.72 14.92 7.08
CA PHE A 153 -0.71 15.10 6.84
C PHE A 153 -1.05 16.58 6.69
N MET A 154 -1.81 16.90 5.66
CA MET A 154 -2.42 18.22 5.45
C MET A 154 -3.89 18.23 5.94
N ALA A 155 -4.36 17.11 6.50
CA ALA A 155 -5.69 16.90 7.07
C ALA A 155 -5.62 16.40 8.51
N TYR A 156 -6.77 16.23 9.15
CA TYR A 156 -6.94 15.88 10.56
C TYR A 156 -6.40 16.95 11.53
N PRO A 157 -6.99 18.16 11.54
CA PRO A 157 -6.61 19.24 12.46
C PRO A 157 -6.53 18.76 13.90
N ASN A 158 -5.51 19.19 14.63
CA ASN A 158 -5.22 18.82 16.03
C ASN A 158 -4.90 17.34 16.31
N VAL A 159 -4.90 16.47 15.28
CA VAL A 159 -4.57 15.04 15.42
C VAL A 159 -3.26 14.73 14.69
N LEU A 160 -3.28 14.75 13.35
CA LEU A 160 -2.13 14.40 12.51
C LEU A 160 -1.63 15.59 11.67
N MET A 161 -2.49 16.59 11.42
CA MET A 161 -2.18 17.72 10.55
C MET A 161 -0.99 18.52 11.07
N VAL A 162 -0.05 18.80 10.15
CA VAL A 162 1.05 19.75 10.35
C VAL A 162 0.90 20.93 9.39
N ASP A 163 1.53 22.05 9.72
CA ASP A 163 1.49 23.25 8.90
C ASP A 163 2.50 23.21 7.73
N ASP A 164 2.34 24.13 6.78
CA ASP A 164 3.21 24.21 5.60
C ASP A 164 4.67 24.47 5.97
N ALA A 165 4.94 25.19 7.06
CA ALA A 165 6.30 25.43 7.53
C ALA A 165 6.98 24.13 7.98
N THR A 166 6.24 23.27 8.71
CA THR A 166 6.70 21.94 9.14
C THR A 166 6.93 21.04 7.94
N ILE A 167 5.99 21.02 6.96
CA ILE A 167 6.14 20.25 5.72
C ILE A 167 7.39 20.69 4.96
N PHE A 168 7.59 22.00 4.82
CA PHE A 168 8.73 22.53 4.08
C PHE A 168 10.07 22.23 4.78
N LYS A 169 10.14 22.32 6.12
CA LYS A 169 11.31 21.89 6.90
C LYS A 169 11.64 20.43 6.66
N ALA A 170 10.64 19.54 6.68
CA ALA A 170 10.82 18.11 6.42
C ALA A 170 11.35 17.87 4.99
N LEU A 171 10.76 18.51 3.97
CA LEU A 171 11.24 18.45 2.58
C LEU A 171 12.69 18.93 2.45
N ARG A 172 13.06 20.03 3.12
CA ARG A 172 14.44 20.53 3.14
C ARG A 172 15.40 19.56 3.82
N GLN A 173 14.94 18.81 4.82
CA GLN A 173 15.77 17.78 5.46
C GLN A 173 15.97 16.58 4.54
N THR A 174 14.93 16.17 3.78
CA THR A 174 15.09 15.06 2.82
C THR A 174 16.03 15.41 1.65
N ALA A 175 16.20 16.70 1.32
CA ALA A 175 17.23 17.13 0.37
C ALA A 175 18.66 16.78 0.83
N LYS A 176 18.88 16.63 2.14
CA LYS A 176 20.20 16.30 2.73
C LYS A 176 20.37 14.80 2.92
N ASN A 177 19.34 14.11 3.44
CA ASN A 177 19.44 12.69 3.83
C ASN A 177 18.91 11.71 2.79
N GLY A 178 18.31 12.22 1.69
CA GLY A 178 17.84 11.40 0.56
C GLY A 178 16.54 10.64 0.80
N ALA A 179 15.86 10.81 1.92
CA ALA A 179 14.58 10.19 2.20
C ALA A 179 13.46 10.81 1.34
N LEU A 180 12.29 10.16 1.34
CA LEU A 180 11.11 10.55 0.57
C LEU A 180 10.00 11.05 1.51
N ILE A 181 9.37 12.18 1.18
CA ILE A 181 8.15 12.64 1.86
C ILE A 181 6.93 12.04 1.17
N CYS A 182 6.11 11.35 1.95
CA CYS A 182 4.79 10.85 1.59
C CYS A 182 3.73 11.81 2.13
N MET A 183 2.79 12.27 1.28
CA MET A 183 1.80 13.28 1.68
C MET A 183 0.39 12.74 1.65
N HIS A 184 -0.29 12.78 2.79
CA HIS A 184 -1.76 12.77 2.82
C HIS A 184 -2.22 14.19 2.48
N ALA A 185 -2.69 14.37 1.25
CA ALA A 185 -2.94 15.68 0.68
C ALA A 185 -4.44 15.95 0.53
N GLU A 186 -5.09 16.37 1.61
CA GLU A 186 -6.42 16.98 1.62
C GLU A 186 -6.38 18.31 2.40
N ASN A 187 -7.12 19.32 1.96
CA ASN A 187 -7.19 20.61 2.67
C ASN A 187 -8.01 20.50 3.95
N GLY A 188 -7.37 20.07 5.03
CA GLY A 188 -7.99 19.78 6.31
C GLY A 188 -8.70 20.98 6.93
N SER A 189 -8.18 22.19 6.74
CA SER A 189 -8.81 23.41 7.28
C SER A 189 -10.13 23.73 6.61
N VAL A 190 -10.23 23.58 5.29
CA VAL A 190 -11.49 23.77 4.53
C VAL A 190 -12.48 22.66 4.86
N ILE A 191 -12.01 21.40 4.87
CA ILE A 191 -12.84 20.24 5.22
C ILE A 191 -13.45 20.40 6.62
N ASP A 192 -12.68 20.86 7.61
CA ASP A 192 -13.17 21.07 8.98
C ASP A 192 -14.33 22.08 9.04
N VAL A 193 -14.27 23.15 8.24
CA VAL A 193 -15.39 24.11 8.13
C VAL A 193 -16.63 23.44 7.54
N ILE A 194 -16.50 22.67 6.45
CA ILE A 194 -17.61 21.98 5.79
C ILE A 194 -18.23 20.93 6.73
N VAL A 195 -17.39 20.19 7.45
CA VAL A 195 -17.83 19.18 8.44
C VAL A 195 -18.65 19.83 9.55
N ARG A 196 -18.17 20.94 10.14
CA ARG A 196 -18.91 21.67 11.18
C ARG A 196 -20.24 22.20 10.69
N GLN A 197 -20.31 22.70 9.46
CA GLN A 197 -21.56 23.14 8.84
C GLN A 197 -22.55 21.99 8.68
N ALA A 198 -22.08 20.84 8.16
CA ALA A 198 -22.92 19.65 8.00
C ALA A 198 -23.49 19.16 9.34
N LEU A 199 -22.68 19.12 10.39
CA LEU A 199 -23.13 18.74 11.74
C LEU A 199 -24.14 19.74 12.30
N ALA A 200 -23.94 21.05 12.11
CA ALA A 200 -24.90 22.09 12.53
C ALA A 200 -26.25 21.95 11.81
N GLU A 201 -26.29 21.39 10.62
CA GLU A 201 -27.48 21.09 9.84
C GLU A 201 -28.10 19.70 10.19
N GLY A 202 -27.57 19.00 11.19
CA GLY A 202 -28.05 17.68 11.61
C GLY A 202 -27.66 16.54 10.65
N LYS A 203 -26.68 16.73 9.78
CA LYS A 203 -26.19 15.74 8.82
C LYS A 203 -25.14 14.84 9.48
N THR A 204 -25.58 13.73 10.06
CA THR A 204 -24.72 12.83 10.87
C THR A 204 -24.47 11.46 10.24
N ALA A 205 -25.16 11.10 9.15
CA ALA A 205 -25.05 9.80 8.50
C ALA A 205 -23.69 9.58 7.83
N PRO A 206 -23.22 8.32 7.67
CA PRO A 206 -21.91 7.97 7.11
C PRO A 206 -21.57 8.61 5.76
N ILE A 207 -22.56 8.80 4.88
CA ILE A 207 -22.37 9.42 3.56
C ILE A 207 -21.79 10.83 3.66
N HIS A 208 -22.09 11.57 4.74
CA HIS A 208 -21.58 12.93 4.92
C HIS A 208 -20.07 12.98 5.13
N HIS A 209 -19.44 11.85 5.50
CA HIS A 209 -17.98 11.76 5.47
C HIS A 209 -17.44 12.04 4.06
N ALA A 210 -18.06 11.46 3.03
CA ALA A 210 -17.65 11.69 1.65
C ALA A 210 -18.09 13.09 1.14
N LEU A 211 -19.33 13.48 1.40
CA LEU A 211 -19.89 14.75 0.90
C LEU A 211 -19.20 16.00 1.49
N THR A 212 -18.55 15.88 2.64
CA THR A 212 -17.81 16.99 3.27
C THR A 212 -16.35 17.08 2.81
N ARG A 213 -15.89 16.19 1.93
CA ARG A 213 -14.52 16.13 1.40
C ARG A 213 -14.51 16.24 -0.12
N PRO A 214 -14.74 17.43 -0.69
CA PRO A 214 -14.78 17.59 -2.15
C PRO A 214 -13.43 17.26 -2.81
N THR A 215 -13.46 16.75 -4.05
CA THR A 215 -12.26 16.42 -4.84
C THR A 215 -11.31 17.61 -5.00
N ARG A 216 -11.86 18.83 -5.04
CA ARG A 216 -11.04 20.06 -5.10
C ARG A 216 -10.20 20.32 -3.86
N ALA A 217 -10.64 19.84 -2.68
CA ALA A 217 -9.83 19.94 -1.46
C ALA A 217 -8.62 19.00 -1.50
N GLU A 218 -8.74 17.83 -2.15
CA GLU A 218 -7.62 16.94 -2.44
C GLU A 218 -6.69 17.56 -3.49
N ALA A 219 -7.22 18.05 -4.61
CA ALA A 219 -6.44 18.62 -5.70
C ALA A 219 -5.62 19.85 -5.27
N GLU A 220 -6.21 20.76 -4.48
CA GLU A 220 -5.50 21.92 -3.95
C GLU A 220 -4.32 21.48 -3.07
N ALA A 221 -4.55 20.55 -2.16
CA ALA A 221 -3.52 20.06 -1.26
C ALA A 221 -2.40 19.32 -2.02
N VAL A 222 -2.74 18.51 -3.04
CA VAL A 222 -1.75 17.87 -3.92
C VAL A 222 -0.90 18.91 -4.65
N HIS A 223 -1.53 19.93 -5.24
CA HIS A 223 -0.81 21.03 -5.89
C HIS A 223 0.16 21.71 -4.93
N ARG A 224 -0.31 22.07 -3.73
CA ARG A 224 0.49 22.76 -2.70
C ARG A 224 1.65 21.88 -2.22
N ALA A 225 1.44 20.59 -2.01
CA ALA A 225 2.51 19.65 -1.64
C ALA A 225 3.60 19.56 -2.72
N ILE A 226 3.19 19.47 -3.99
CA ILE A 226 4.11 19.45 -5.14
C ILE A 226 4.87 20.77 -5.25
N ALA A 227 4.21 21.92 -5.10
CA ALA A 227 4.86 23.22 -5.16
C ALA A 227 5.92 23.39 -4.05
N MET A 228 5.63 22.92 -2.82
CA MET A 228 6.62 22.93 -1.74
C MET A 228 7.80 21.99 -2.03
N ALA A 229 7.56 20.81 -2.60
CA ALA A 229 8.62 19.88 -2.98
C ALA A 229 9.50 20.45 -4.11
N GLU A 230 8.91 21.12 -5.11
CA GLU A 230 9.62 21.82 -6.17
C GLU A 230 10.53 22.92 -5.60
N MET A 231 10.03 23.76 -4.69
CA MET A 231 10.82 24.79 -4.01
C MET A 231 11.96 24.20 -3.15
N ALA A 232 11.76 23.01 -2.58
CA ALA A 232 12.79 22.31 -1.82
C ALA A 232 13.79 21.55 -2.71
N GLY A 233 13.48 21.36 -4.01
CA GLY A 233 14.31 20.62 -4.98
C GLY A 233 14.35 19.11 -4.71
N VAL A 234 13.26 18.53 -4.21
CA VAL A 234 13.16 17.10 -3.81
C VAL A 234 11.93 16.44 -4.39
N PRO A 235 11.89 15.08 -4.50
CA PRO A 235 10.70 14.36 -4.85
C PRO A 235 9.62 14.43 -3.75
N VAL A 236 8.39 14.17 -4.17
CA VAL A 236 7.24 13.96 -3.27
C VAL A 236 6.43 12.77 -3.73
N TYR A 237 5.84 12.04 -2.78
CA TYR A 237 4.96 10.90 -3.03
C TYR A 237 3.58 11.20 -2.47
N ILE A 238 2.57 11.25 -3.34
CA ILE A 238 1.18 11.44 -2.95
C ILE A 238 0.56 10.08 -2.66
N VAL A 239 0.18 9.84 -1.42
CA VAL A 239 -0.43 8.56 -1.02
C VAL A 239 -1.92 8.53 -1.38
N HIS A 240 -2.50 7.33 -1.61
CA HIS A 240 -3.93 7.02 -1.79
C HIS A 240 -4.73 8.06 -2.61
N LEU A 241 -4.17 8.54 -3.72
CA LEU A 241 -4.82 9.51 -4.62
C LEU A 241 -6.14 8.96 -5.14
N SER A 242 -7.23 9.71 -5.00
CA SER A 242 -8.59 9.20 -5.16
C SER A 242 -9.40 9.83 -6.29
N SER A 243 -8.98 10.95 -6.88
CA SER A 243 -9.79 11.72 -7.82
C SER A 243 -9.06 12.17 -9.09
N GLU A 244 -9.82 12.43 -10.18
CA GLU A 244 -9.29 13.03 -11.41
C GLU A 244 -8.70 14.42 -11.16
N ASP A 245 -9.33 15.22 -10.30
CA ASP A 245 -8.86 16.56 -9.97
C ASP A 245 -7.43 16.52 -9.38
N ALA A 246 -7.18 15.59 -8.45
CA ALA A 246 -5.87 15.39 -7.84
C ALA A 246 -4.86 14.76 -8.83
N LEU A 247 -5.29 13.78 -9.64
CA LEU A 247 -4.45 13.17 -10.67
C LEU A 247 -3.94 14.20 -11.68
N ASN A 248 -4.77 15.17 -12.05
CA ASN A 248 -4.37 16.23 -12.96
C ASN A 248 -3.20 17.06 -12.41
N GLN A 249 -3.12 17.28 -11.09
CA GLN A 249 -2.00 18.00 -10.47
C GLN A 249 -0.69 17.19 -10.57
N VAL A 250 -0.76 15.87 -10.33
CA VAL A 250 0.41 14.98 -10.49
C VAL A 250 0.85 14.93 -11.95
N ARG A 251 -0.09 14.78 -12.89
CA ARG A 251 0.21 14.75 -14.33
C ARG A 251 0.90 16.03 -14.79
N GLU A 252 0.35 17.19 -14.47
CA GLU A 252 0.95 18.48 -14.82
C GLU A 252 2.39 18.62 -14.28
N ALA A 253 2.62 18.20 -13.02
CA ALA A 253 3.95 18.23 -12.44
C ALA A 253 4.93 17.31 -13.20
N ARG A 254 4.51 16.09 -13.52
CA ARG A 254 5.32 15.13 -14.26
C ARG A 254 5.60 15.58 -15.70
N ASP A 255 4.61 16.17 -16.39
CA ASP A 255 4.77 16.74 -17.74
C ASP A 255 5.82 17.89 -17.74
N ARG A 256 6.00 18.57 -16.61
CA ARG A 256 7.07 19.57 -16.38
C ARG A 256 8.41 18.93 -15.96
N GLY A 257 8.49 17.61 -15.84
CA GLY A 257 9.69 16.87 -15.42
C GLY A 257 9.94 16.86 -13.90
N LEU A 258 8.96 17.24 -13.08
CA LEU A 258 9.10 17.19 -11.63
C LEU A 258 8.96 15.75 -11.11
N PRO A 259 9.75 15.32 -10.11
CA PRO A 259 9.70 13.99 -9.53
C PRO A 259 8.52 13.87 -8.54
N ALA A 260 7.30 13.98 -9.06
CA ALA A 260 6.06 13.75 -8.35
C ALA A 260 5.58 12.31 -8.60
N PHE A 261 5.52 11.52 -7.54
CA PHE A 261 5.03 10.14 -7.55
C PHE A 261 3.68 10.06 -6.85
N ALA A 262 2.87 9.09 -7.23
CA ALA A 262 1.59 8.87 -6.57
C ALA A 262 1.18 7.40 -6.61
N GLU A 263 0.39 7.01 -5.61
CA GLU A 263 -0.33 5.75 -5.57
C GLU A 263 -1.84 5.98 -5.56
N THR A 264 -2.57 4.97 -5.99
CA THR A 264 -3.99 4.83 -5.72
C THR A 264 -4.27 3.48 -5.04
N CYS A 265 -5.53 3.22 -4.71
CA CYS A 265 -5.93 2.00 -4.03
C CYS A 265 -7.09 1.32 -4.77
N PRO A 266 -7.28 -0.01 -4.64
CA PRO A 266 -8.37 -0.75 -5.30
C PRO A 266 -9.75 -0.16 -5.04
N GLN A 267 -10.01 0.38 -3.83
CA GLN A 267 -11.29 0.98 -3.49
C GLN A 267 -11.65 2.18 -4.39
N TYR A 268 -10.70 3.00 -4.81
CA TYR A 268 -10.96 4.14 -5.70
C TYR A 268 -11.13 3.73 -7.16
N LEU A 269 -10.58 2.57 -7.52
CA LEU A 269 -10.69 2.01 -8.88
C LEU A 269 -12.01 1.28 -9.11
N LEU A 270 -12.63 0.73 -8.05
CA LEU A 270 -13.70 -0.26 -8.17
C LEU A 270 -14.98 0.08 -7.38
N LEU A 271 -14.89 0.93 -6.36
CA LEU A 271 -16.01 1.34 -5.52
C LEU A 271 -16.32 2.82 -5.78
N SER A 272 -17.59 3.23 -5.58
CA SER A 272 -18.01 4.60 -5.81
C SER A 272 -18.95 5.11 -4.72
N LEU A 273 -19.09 6.44 -4.63
CA LEU A 273 -20.05 7.08 -3.77
C LEU A 273 -21.47 6.57 -4.06
N GLU A 274 -21.84 6.52 -5.34
CA GLU A 274 -23.18 6.13 -5.81
C GLU A 274 -23.50 4.68 -5.48
N ASP A 275 -22.58 3.74 -5.77
CA ASP A 275 -22.85 2.31 -5.63
C ASP A 275 -22.78 1.85 -4.16
N ASN A 276 -21.93 2.48 -3.34
CA ASN A 276 -21.54 1.97 -2.03
C ASN A 276 -22.03 2.80 -0.83
N MET A 277 -22.39 4.09 -1.02
CA MET A 277 -22.80 4.96 0.09
C MET A 277 -24.18 5.57 -0.10
N GLU A 278 -24.59 5.97 -1.32
CA GLU A 278 -25.90 6.57 -1.57
C GLU A 278 -27.03 5.60 -1.26
N GLY A 279 -27.97 6.01 -0.42
CA GLY A 279 -29.12 5.21 -0.02
C GLY A 279 -28.79 4.00 0.87
N LYS A 280 -27.53 3.80 1.29
CA LYS A 280 -27.13 2.65 2.10
C LYS A 280 -27.32 2.85 3.62
N GLY A 281 -27.66 4.05 4.06
CA GLY A 281 -27.81 4.32 5.49
C GLY A 281 -26.56 3.95 6.29
N TRP A 282 -26.71 3.17 7.36
CA TRP A 282 -25.59 2.75 8.19
C TRP A 282 -24.59 1.81 7.49
N GLU A 283 -25.03 1.00 6.54
CA GLU A 283 -24.13 0.13 5.76
C GLU A 283 -23.01 0.94 5.06
N GLY A 284 -23.25 2.21 4.73
CA GLY A 284 -22.24 3.13 4.21
C GLY A 284 -21.04 3.33 5.14
N ALA A 285 -21.15 3.01 6.44
CA ALA A 285 -20.02 3.08 7.38
C ALA A 285 -18.88 2.11 7.05
N LYS A 286 -19.16 1.01 6.35
CA LYS A 286 -18.16 0.08 5.83
C LYS A 286 -17.17 0.77 4.89
N TYR A 287 -17.59 1.86 4.25
CA TYR A 287 -16.87 2.62 3.23
C TYR A 287 -16.40 4.00 3.74
N VAL A 288 -16.38 4.21 5.04
CA VAL A 288 -15.80 5.42 5.65
C VAL A 288 -14.30 5.22 5.82
N PHE A 289 -13.53 5.83 4.94
CA PHE A 289 -12.06 5.93 4.94
C PHE A 289 -11.65 7.26 4.28
N THR A 290 -10.39 7.66 4.37
CA THR A 290 -9.91 8.98 3.98
C THR A 290 -8.65 8.91 3.13
N PRO A 291 -8.66 9.43 1.86
CA PRO A 291 -9.75 10.13 1.18
C PRO A 291 -11.01 9.27 1.00
N PRO A 292 -12.21 9.88 0.92
CA PRO A 292 -13.45 9.12 0.81
C PRO A 292 -13.65 8.54 -0.60
N LEU A 293 -14.65 7.66 -0.74
CA LEU A 293 -15.14 7.27 -2.07
C LEU A 293 -15.59 8.49 -2.87
N ARG A 294 -15.21 8.49 -4.13
CA ARG A 294 -15.56 9.53 -5.11
C ARG A 294 -16.67 9.06 -6.03
N GLU A 295 -17.23 10.01 -6.78
CA GLU A 295 -18.20 9.70 -7.83
C GLU A 295 -17.55 8.77 -8.86
N LYS A 296 -18.34 7.85 -9.39
CA LYS A 296 -17.94 6.78 -10.31
C LYS A 296 -17.17 7.27 -11.55
N LYS A 297 -17.44 8.50 -11.98
CA LYS A 297 -16.75 9.16 -13.11
C LYS A 297 -15.23 9.26 -12.94
N ASN A 298 -14.70 9.19 -11.69
CA ASN A 298 -13.27 9.23 -11.42
C ASN A 298 -12.55 7.92 -11.77
N GLN A 299 -13.23 6.77 -11.69
CA GLN A 299 -12.61 5.45 -11.90
C GLN A 299 -11.89 5.33 -13.23
N PRO A 300 -12.51 5.61 -14.41
CA PRO A 300 -11.81 5.46 -15.70
C PRO A 300 -10.59 6.36 -15.81
N LYS A 301 -10.57 7.50 -15.11
CA LYS A 301 -9.43 8.42 -15.11
C LYS A 301 -8.26 7.87 -14.28
N LEU A 302 -8.53 7.23 -13.15
CA LEU A 302 -7.50 6.57 -12.36
C LEU A 302 -6.92 5.35 -13.11
N TRP A 303 -7.74 4.54 -13.77
CA TRP A 303 -7.28 3.45 -14.64
C TRP A 303 -6.38 3.98 -15.78
N GLU A 304 -6.76 5.09 -16.40
CA GLU A 304 -5.93 5.76 -17.41
C GLU A 304 -4.60 6.25 -16.81
N GLY A 305 -4.64 6.81 -15.60
CA GLY A 305 -3.45 7.23 -14.85
C GLY A 305 -2.47 6.09 -14.59
N LEU A 306 -2.96 4.90 -14.23
CA LEU A 306 -2.15 3.69 -14.08
C LEU A 306 -1.54 3.24 -15.40
N LYS A 307 -2.32 3.27 -16.49
CA LYS A 307 -1.87 2.88 -17.83
C LYS A 307 -0.78 3.80 -18.37
N LYS A 308 -0.87 5.11 -18.09
CA LYS A 308 0.04 6.16 -18.62
C LYS A 308 1.19 6.51 -17.67
N ASP A 309 1.40 5.76 -16.61
CA ASP A 309 2.42 6.02 -15.60
C ASP A 309 2.30 7.37 -14.86
N ASN A 310 1.09 7.92 -14.78
CA ASN A 310 0.81 9.07 -13.91
C ASN A 310 0.59 8.63 -12.46
N LEU A 311 0.23 7.35 -12.26
CA LEU A 311 0.19 6.64 -10.99
C LEU A 311 1.17 5.46 -11.09
N GLN A 312 2.12 5.37 -10.14
CA GLN A 312 3.20 4.38 -10.19
C GLN A 312 2.95 3.15 -9.36
N VAL A 313 2.09 3.25 -8.34
CA VAL A 313 1.87 2.19 -7.36
C VAL A 313 0.38 2.00 -7.11
N VAL A 314 -0.03 0.77 -6.83
CA VAL A 314 -1.33 0.47 -6.24
C VAL A 314 -1.11 -0.23 -4.90
N SER A 315 -1.35 0.49 -3.82
CA SER A 315 -1.31 0.01 -2.42
C SER A 315 -2.73 -0.23 -1.89
N THR A 316 -2.88 -0.67 -0.65
CA THR A 316 -4.22 -0.93 -0.09
C THR A 316 -4.76 0.17 0.80
N ASP A 317 -3.92 0.88 1.51
CA ASP A 317 -4.31 1.68 2.68
C ASP A 317 -5.10 0.83 3.69
N HIS A 318 -4.65 -0.43 3.88
CA HIS A 318 -5.30 -1.39 4.75
C HIS A 318 -5.27 -0.93 6.20
N CYS A 319 -6.43 -0.51 6.69
CA CYS A 319 -6.66 -0.02 8.05
C CYS A 319 -8.05 -0.47 8.51
N PRO A 320 -8.25 -1.77 8.78
CA PRO A 320 -9.58 -2.32 9.02
C PRO A 320 -10.10 -2.00 10.41
N PHE A 321 -11.39 -1.73 10.51
CA PHE A 321 -12.14 -1.60 11.75
C PHE A 321 -13.43 -2.40 11.63
N CYS A 322 -13.68 -3.32 12.57
CA CYS A 322 -14.90 -4.14 12.55
C CYS A 322 -16.16 -3.29 12.50
N PHE A 323 -17.12 -3.73 11.68
CA PHE A 323 -18.34 -2.97 11.41
C PHE A 323 -19.28 -2.96 12.62
N GLU A 324 -19.43 -4.12 13.29
CA GLU A 324 -20.42 -4.30 14.36
C GLU A 324 -20.06 -3.54 15.64
N ASP A 325 -18.79 -3.42 15.97
CA ASP A 325 -18.32 -2.80 17.22
C ASP A 325 -17.53 -1.52 17.00
N GLN A 326 -16.48 -1.54 16.18
CA GLN A 326 -15.56 -0.40 16.05
C GLN A 326 -16.16 0.73 15.20
N LYS A 327 -16.72 0.45 14.01
CA LYS A 327 -17.41 1.46 13.21
C LYS A 327 -18.62 2.03 13.95
N ALA A 328 -19.28 1.23 14.79
CA ALA A 328 -20.43 1.64 15.60
C ALA A 328 -20.16 2.75 16.61
N LEU A 329 -18.89 3.05 16.93
CA LEU A 329 -18.49 4.23 17.72
C LEU A 329 -19.00 5.55 17.11
N GLY A 330 -19.20 5.59 15.81
CA GLY A 330 -19.72 6.76 15.08
C GLY A 330 -21.16 6.65 14.59
N ARG A 331 -22.00 5.78 15.19
CA ARG A 331 -23.37 5.53 14.71
C ARG A 331 -24.21 6.81 14.61
N ASP A 332 -24.03 7.73 15.53
CA ASP A 332 -24.80 8.98 15.60
C ASP A 332 -24.05 10.21 15.07
N ASP A 333 -22.78 10.03 14.67
CA ASP A 333 -21.91 11.11 14.23
C ASP A 333 -20.80 10.54 13.33
N PHE A 334 -20.91 10.79 12.02
CA PHE A 334 -19.96 10.27 11.03
C PHE A 334 -18.51 10.64 11.31
N THR A 335 -18.25 11.71 12.03
CA THR A 335 -16.88 12.15 12.38
C THR A 335 -16.21 11.23 13.40
N LYS A 336 -16.98 10.41 14.10
CA LYS A 336 -16.51 9.44 15.09
C LYS A 336 -16.38 8.02 14.53
N ILE A 337 -16.78 7.79 13.27
CA ILE A 337 -16.56 6.50 12.63
C ILE A 337 -15.04 6.34 12.39
N PRO A 338 -14.36 5.33 12.95
CA PRO A 338 -12.96 5.09 12.64
C PRO A 338 -12.75 4.92 11.13
N ASN A 339 -11.85 5.76 10.56
CA ASN A 339 -11.63 5.81 9.11
C ASN A 339 -10.67 4.72 8.67
N GLY A 340 -11.10 3.86 7.77
CA GLY A 340 -10.28 2.81 7.17
C GLY A 340 -11.11 1.60 6.76
N GLY A 341 -10.50 0.73 5.98
CA GLY A 341 -11.16 -0.48 5.46
C GLY A 341 -10.18 -1.61 5.14
N PRO A 342 -10.68 -2.85 4.98
CA PRO A 342 -9.89 -4.03 4.65
C PRO A 342 -9.58 -4.11 3.15
N GLY A 343 -8.37 -4.57 2.78
CA GLY A 343 -8.02 -4.71 1.36
C GLY A 343 -6.76 -5.52 1.08
N ILE A 344 -5.93 -5.79 2.10
CA ILE A 344 -4.58 -6.32 1.93
C ILE A 344 -4.53 -7.69 1.23
N GLU A 345 -5.50 -8.57 1.49
CA GLU A 345 -5.58 -9.91 0.90
C GLU A 345 -6.02 -9.88 -0.56
N ASN A 346 -6.87 -8.91 -0.94
CA ASN A 346 -7.56 -8.94 -2.24
C ASN A 346 -6.90 -8.06 -3.30
N ARG A 347 -5.86 -7.27 -2.97
CA ARG A 347 -5.24 -6.29 -3.85
C ARG A 347 -4.81 -6.87 -5.20
N LEU A 348 -4.02 -7.93 -5.20
CA LEU A 348 -3.48 -8.51 -6.43
C LEU A 348 -4.58 -9.14 -7.29
N GLN A 349 -5.53 -9.85 -6.68
CA GLN A 349 -6.66 -10.49 -7.36
C GLN A 349 -7.52 -9.46 -8.10
N LEU A 350 -7.89 -8.37 -7.40
CA LEU A 350 -8.69 -7.29 -7.97
C LEU A 350 -7.97 -6.60 -9.13
N LEU A 351 -6.70 -6.29 -8.96
CA LEU A 351 -5.90 -5.64 -10.00
C LEU A 351 -5.62 -6.55 -11.19
N HIS A 352 -5.36 -7.85 -10.96
CA HIS A 352 -5.19 -8.81 -12.05
C HIS A 352 -6.49 -8.93 -12.85
N HIS A 353 -7.62 -9.18 -12.19
CA HIS A 353 -8.90 -9.36 -12.87
C HIS A 353 -9.33 -8.10 -13.65
N HIS A 354 -9.39 -6.94 -12.97
CA HIS A 354 -9.88 -5.71 -13.56
C HIS A 354 -8.83 -4.96 -14.38
N GLY A 355 -7.55 -5.15 -14.08
CA GLY A 355 -6.45 -4.52 -14.81
C GLY A 355 -6.03 -5.32 -16.04
N VAL A 356 -5.51 -6.52 -15.83
CA VAL A 356 -5.01 -7.39 -16.91
C VAL A 356 -6.17 -8.06 -17.64
N GLY A 357 -7.08 -8.68 -16.89
CA GLY A 357 -8.20 -9.45 -17.46
C GLY A 357 -9.15 -8.62 -18.30
N GLN A 358 -9.35 -7.35 -18.01
CA GLN A 358 -10.18 -6.41 -18.78
C GLN A 358 -9.36 -5.54 -19.76
N GLY A 359 -8.03 -5.77 -19.88
CA GLY A 359 -7.18 -5.09 -20.87
C GLY A 359 -6.83 -3.64 -20.55
N ASN A 360 -6.96 -3.22 -19.27
CA ASN A 360 -6.56 -1.88 -18.86
C ASN A 360 -5.03 -1.69 -18.94
N PHE A 361 -4.25 -2.75 -18.68
CA PHE A 361 -2.79 -2.77 -18.83
C PHE A 361 -2.26 -4.20 -18.99
N SER A 362 -0.97 -4.33 -19.37
CA SER A 362 -0.31 -5.63 -19.53
C SER A 362 0.03 -6.28 -18.18
N ILE A 363 0.30 -7.60 -18.21
CA ILE A 363 0.80 -8.33 -17.04
C ILE A 363 2.13 -7.75 -16.52
N ASN A 364 2.99 -7.25 -17.41
CA ASN A 364 4.25 -6.59 -17.01
C ASN A 364 3.99 -5.29 -16.26
N ARG A 365 3.00 -4.48 -16.74
CA ARG A 365 2.59 -3.27 -16.02
C ARG A 365 1.95 -3.61 -14.66
N PHE A 366 1.18 -4.69 -14.57
CA PHE A 366 0.68 -5.20 -13.29
C PHE A 366 1.84 -5.46 -12.30
N VAL A 367 2.86 -6.23 -12.73
CA VAL A 367 4.05 -6.50 -11.90
C VAL A 367 4.77 -5.20 -11.50
N GLU A 368 4.87 -4.25 -12.43
CA GLU A 368 5.46 -2.94 -12.12
C GLU A 368 4.70 -2.22 -11.00
N LEU A 369 3.37 -2.12 -11.12
CA LEU A 369 2.51 -1.39 -10.19
C LEU A 369 2.48 -1.98 -8.78
N VAL A 370 2.56 -3.33 -8.65
CA VAL A 370 2.36 -4.01 -7.36
C VAL A 370 3.65 -4.53 -6.72
N SER A 371 4.78 -4.47 -7.44
CA SER A 371 6.04 -5.05 -6.95
C SER A 371 7.25 -4.20 -7.31
N THR A 372 7.55 -3.98 -8.60
CA THR A 372 8.80 -3.35 -9.03
C THR A 372 8.86 -1.85 -8.70
N ALA A 373 7.81 -1.09 -8.99
CA ALA A 373 7.78 0.35 -8.72
C ALA A 373 7.82 0.66 -7.21
N PRO A 374 7.01 0.02 -6.33
CA PRO A 374 7.18 0.24 -4.90
C PRO A 374 8.57 -0.17 -4.39
N ALA A 375 9.18 -1.26 -4.91
CA ALA A 375 10.54 -1.62 -4.54
C ALA A 375 11.56 -0.52 -4.92
N ARG A 376 11.43 0.04 -6.11
CA ARG A 376 12.31 1.13 -6.59
C ARG A 376 12.09 2.41 -5.80
N ILE A 377 10.83 2.83 -5.63
CA ILE A 377 10.49 4.08 -4.95
C ILE A 377 10.94 4.04 -3.48
N PHE A 378 10.75 2.92 -2.80
CA PHE A 378 11.02 2.83 -1.37
C PHE A 378 12.34 2.15 -0.99
N GLY A 379 13.30 2.05 -1.93
CA GLY A 379 14.67 1.66 -1.62
C GLY A 379 14.88 0.17 -1.31
N MET A 380 14.12 -0.72 -1.94
CA MET A 380 14.22 -2.17 -1.78
C MET A 380 14.70 -2.90 -3.04
N TYR A 381 14.68 -2.22 -4.19
CA TYR A 381 15.13 -2.79 -5.46
C TYR A 381 16.68 -2.80 -5.53
N PRO A 382 17.34 -3.85 -6.02
CA PRO A 382 16.82 -5.05 -6.68
C PRO A 382 16.61 -6.27 -5.77
N GLY A 383 16.84 -6.16 -4.48
CA GLY A 383 16.61 -7.27 -3.54
C GLY A 383 15.17 -7.78 -3.59
N LYS A 384 14.22 -6.85 -3.62
CA LYS A 384 12.79 -7.09 -3.82
C LYS A 384 12.34 -6.52 -5.17
N GLY A 385 11.16 -6.95 -5.66
CA GLY A 385 10.49 -6.35 -6.81
C GLY A 385 10.91 -6.86 -8.18
N ALA A 386 11.72 -7.91 -8.26
CA ALA A 386 12.10 -8.56 -9.52
C ALA A 386 12.50 -10.01 -9.31
N LEU A 387 12.25 -10.88 -10.29
CA LEU A 387 12.79 -12.21 -10.37
C LEU A 387 14.07 -12.17 -11.19
N LYS A 388 15.21 -12.18 -10.52
CA LYS A 388 16.54 -12.23 -11.14
C LYS A 388 17.56 -12.83 -10.18
N ALA A 389 18.69 -13.33 -10.74
CA ALA A 389 19.77 -13.87 -9.92
C ALA A 389 20.27 -12.83 -8.89
N GLY A 390 20.38 -13.24 -7.63
CA GLY A 390 20.77 -12.42 -6.50
C GLY A 390 19.63 -11.69 -5.78
N SER A 391 18.41 -11.63 -6.34
CA SER A 391 17.24 -11.13 -5.62
C SER A 391 16.75 -12.15 -4.60
N ASP A 392 16.04 -11.68 -3.60
CA ASP A 392 15.33 -12.56 -2.67
C ASP A 392 14.37 -13.47 -3.44
N ALA A 393 14.28 -14.72 -3.02
CA ALA A 393 13.36 -15.67 -3.62
C ALA A 393 11.94 -15.45 -3.07
N ASP A 394 11.40 -14.27 -3.35
CA ASP A 394 10.01 -13.86 -3.12
C ASP A 394 9.24 -14.10 -4.42
N ILE A 395 8.53 -15.21 -4.50
CA ILE A 395 7.95 -15.71 -5.75
C ILE A 395 6.49 -16.08 -5.53
N VAL A 396 5.63 -15.59 -6.39
CA VAL A 396 4.23 -15.97 -6.43
C VAL A 396 3.98 -16.85 -7.66
N LEU A 397 3.57 -18.10 -7.45
CA LEU A 397 3.02 -18.94 -8.50
C LEU A 397 1.56 -18.55 -8.68
N TRP A 398 1.32 -17.77 -9.74
CA TRP A 398 0.01 -17.22 -10.04
C TRP A 398 -0.76 -18.11 -11.01
N ASP A 399 -1.98 -18.50 -10.65
CA ASP A 399 -2.87 -19.28 -11.49
C ASP A 399 -4.00 -18.40 -12.03
N GLU A 400 -3.97 -18.13 -13.34
CA GLU A 400 -4.98 -17.33 -14.02
C GLU A 400 -6.33 -18.09 -14.21
N GLY A 401 -6.35 -19.39 -13.95
CA GLY A 401 -7.55 -20.23 -14.09
C GLY A 401 -8.44 -20.24 -12.85
N ILE A 402 -7.93 -19.86 -11.69
CA ILE A 402 -8.71 -19.86 -10.44
C ILE A 402 -9.74 -18.74 -10.46
N GLU A 403 -11.01 -19.14 -10.29
CA GLU A 403 -12.13 -18.20 -10.11
C GLU A 403 -12.65 -18.31 -8.68
N HIS A 404 -12.94 -17.19 -8.04
CA HIS A 404 -13.57 -17.18 -6.72
C HIS A 404 -14.39 -15.90 -6.50
N THR A 405 -15.21 -15.91 -5.47
CA THR A 405 -15.97 -14.75 -5.02
C THR A 405 -15.38 -14.24 -3.72
N ILE A 406 -15.02 -12.97 -3.69
CA ILE A 406 -14.49 -12.31 -2.48
C ILE A 406 -15.63 -12.22 -1.45
N SER A 407 -15.35 -12.67 -0.23
CA SER A 407 -16.33 -12.64 0.86
C SER A 407 -15.65 -12.56 2.22
N ALA A 408 -16.32 -11.87 3.15
CA ALA A 408 -15.93 -11.86 4.55
C ALA A 408 -15.93 -13.26 5.19
N ALA A 409 -16.74 -14.19 4.67
CA ALA A 409 -16.78 -15.55 5.16
C ALA A 409 -15.54 -16.41 4.81
N THR A 410 -14.72 -15.96 3.84
CA THR A 410 -13.60 -16.73 3.31
C THR A 410 -12.25 -16.01 3.39
N HIS A 411 -12.23 -14.70 3.65
CA HIS A 411 -10.97 -13.98 3.81
C HIS A 411 -10.30 -14.27 5.17
N HIS A 412 -9.02 -13.93 5.29
CA HIS A 412 -8.20 -14.22 6.47
C HIS A 412 -7.86 -12.96 7.30
N MET A 413 -8.38 -11.80 6.90
CA MET A 413 -8.28 -10.54 7.65
C MET A 413 -9.16 -10.61 8.92
N ARG A 414 -8.71 -10.02 10.02
CA ARG A 414 -9.44 -10.03 11.30
C ARG A 414 -10.47 -8.88 11.35
N VAL A 415 -11.42 -8.92 10.44
CA VAL A 415 -12.51 -7.94 10.30
C VAL A 415 -13.78 -8.66 9.83
N ASP A 416 -14.94 -8.17 10.23
CA ASP A 416 -16.25 -8.83 10.06
C ASP A 416 -16.96 -8.49 8.74
N TYR A 417 -16.30 -7.78 7.81
CA TYR A 417 -16.86 -7.46 6.49
C TYR A 417 -15.76 -7.39 5.42
N SER A 418 -16.16 -7.42 4.16
CA SER A 418 -15.30 -7.08 3.03
C SER A 418 -15.86 -5.85 2.28
N MET A 419 -14.99 -4.91 1.89
CA MET A 419 -15.40 -3.80 1.01
C MET A 419 -15.78 -4.30 -0.39
N PHE A 420 -15.24 -5.46 -0.80
CA PHE A 420 -15.42 -6.07 -2.11
C PHE A 420 -16.31 -7.31 -2.05
N GLU A 421 -17.23 -7.37 -1.07
CA GLU A 421 -18.16 -8.50 -0.89
C GLU A 421 -18.90 -8.81 -2.18
N GLY A 422 -18.88 -10.07 -2.61
CA GLY A 422 -19.56 -10.53 -3.82
C GLY A 422 -18.84 -10.28 -5.14
N PHE A 423 -17.66 -9.64 -5.14
CA PHE A 423 -16.84 -9.46 -6.36
C PHE A 423 -16.34 -10.82 -6.85
N ARG A 424 -16.67 -11.15 -8.10
CA ARG A 424 -16.12 -12.33 -8.77
C ARG A 424 -14.83 -11.96 -9.47
N VAL A 425 -13.76 -12.67 -9.14
CA VAL A 425 -12.43 -12.42 -9.68
C VAL A 425 -11.85 -13.70 -10.27
N ARG A 426 -10.94 -13.50 -11.24
CA ARG A 426 -10.19 -14.56 -11.88
C ARG A 426 -8.70 -14.27 -11.76
N GLY A 427 -7.95 -15.30 -11.39
CA GLY A 427 -6.53 -15.23 -11.06
C GLY A 427 -6.30 -15.16 -9.56
N ASN A 428 -5.41 -16.01 -9.05
CA ASN A 428 -5.06 -16.04 -7.63
C ASN A 428 -3.63 -16.53 -7.40
N ALA A 429 -3.02 -16.12 -6.29
CA ALA A 429 -1.79 -16.69 -5.78
C ALA A 429 -2.07 -18.14 -5.33
N ARG A 430 -1.54 -19.12 -6.07
CA ARG A 430 -1.66 -20.53 -5.72
C ARG A 430 -0.66 -20.93 -4.63
N ASP A 431 0.62 -20.63 -4.88
CA ASP A 431 1.72 -20.90 -3.95
C ASP A 431 2.57 -19.63 -3.82
N VAL A 432 3.04 -19.34 -2.61
CA VAL A 432 3.87 -18.15 -2.34
C VAL A 432 5.14 -18.57 -1.61
N TYR A 433 6.26 -18.18 -2.17
CA TYR A 433 7.58 -18.28 -1.54
C TYR A 433 8.00 -16.90 -1.03
N SER A 434 8.53 -16.85 0.17
CA SER A 434 9.17 -15.66 0.71
C SER A 434 10.55 -16.02 1.23
N ARG A 435 11.56 -15.38 0.68
CA ARG A 435 12.98 -15.72 0.91
C ARG A 435 13.24 -17.23 0.82
N GLY A 436 12.75 -17.85 -0.28
CA GLY A 436 12.95 -19.25 -0.61
C GLY A 436 12.14 -20.26 0.22
N GLU A 437 11.40 -19.84 1.21
CA GLU A 437 10.51 -20.69 2.00
C GLU A 437 9.09 -20.63 1.43
N LEU A 438 8.48 -21.81 1.21
CA LEU A 438 7.07 -21.91 0.82
C LEU A 438 6.20 -21.58 2.03
N ILE A 439 5.48 -20.43 1.97
CA ILE A 439 4.65 -19.93 3.08
C ILE A 439 3.15 -20.01 2.79
N VAL A 440 2.76 -20.11 1.52
CA VAL A 440 1.39 -20.38 1.11
C VAL A 440 1.39 -21.52 0.10
N ARG A 441 0.52 -22.51 0.32
CA ARG A 441 0.34 -23.65 -0.58
C ARG A 441 -1.13 -23.79 -0.92
N LYS A 442 -1.45 -23.73 -2.21
CA LYS A 442 -2.84 -23.81 -2.72
C LYS A 442 -3.82 -22.86 -2.02
N GLY A 443 -3.36 -21.62 -1.77
CA GLY A 443 -4.14 -20.59 -1.09
C GLY A 443 -4.19 -20.69 0.44
N GLU A 444 -3.57 -21.69 1.05
CA GLU A 444 -3.52 -21.86 2.50
C GLU A 444 -2.16 -21.43 3.08
N PHE A 445 -2.17 -20.64 4.13
CA PHE A 445 -0.94 -20.23 4.82
C PHE A 445 -0.38 -21.40 5.64
N ILE A 446 0.86 -21.77 5.34
CA ILE A 446 1.61 -22.84 6.02
C ILE A 446 2.91 -22.38 6.66
N GLY A 447 3.21 -21.07 6.56
CA GLY A 447 4.41 -20.47 7.15
C GLY A 447 4.33 -20.33 8.66
N ASN A 448 5.40 -19.83 9.26
CA ASN A 448 5.47 -19.60 10.69
C ASN A 448 5.33 -18.10 11.03
N PRO A 449 4.61 -17.73 12.10
CA PRO A 449 4.68 -16.38 12.66
C PRO A 449 6.11 -16.00 13.05
N GLY A 450 6.44 -14.72 12.93
CA GLY A 450 7.73 -14.19 13.35
C GLY A 450 8.90 -14.47 12.37
N ARG A 451 8.62 -15.07 11.20
CA ARG A 451 9.65 -15.31 10.17
C ARG A 451 10.02 -14.06 9.36
N GLY A 452 9.14 -13.05 9.36
CA GLY A 452 9.34 -11.79 8.63
C GLY A 452 10.48 -10.97 9.22
N ASN A 453 11.33 -10.42 8.35
CA ASN A 453 12.44 -9.56 8.74
C ASN A 453 12.08 -8.10 8.57
N TYR A 454 12.58 -7.25 9.47
CA TYR A 454 12.61 -5.81 9.25
C TYR A 454 13.59 -5.48 8.11
N LEU A 455 13.11 -4.75 7.10
CA LEU A 455 13.90 -4.33 5.96
C LEU A 455 14.47 -2.92 6.22
N ARG A 456 15.79 -2.83 6.30
CA ARG A 456 16.48 -1.53 6.28
C ARG A 456 16.50 -1.04 4.83
N ARG A 457 15.63 -0.08 4.53
CA ARG A 457 15.47 0.46 3.18
C ARG A 457 16.49 1.56 2.92
N GLU A 458 16.89 1.69 1.66
CA GLU A 458 17.87 2.69 1.25
C GLU A 458 17.18 4.02 0.91
N ALA A 459 17.71 5.11 1.44
CA ALA A 459 17.37 6.46 0.99
C ALA A 459 18.03 6.72 -0.38
N ARG A 460 17.26 7.18 -1.36
CA ARG A 460 17.74 7.21 -2.75
C ARG A 460 18.41 8.53 -3.18
N GLY A 461 18.27 9.59 -2.40
CA GLY A 461 18.93 10.87 -2.68
C GLY A 461 18.71 11.39 -4.09
N GLY A 462 19.80 11.63 -4.83
CA GLY A 462 19.74 12.14 -6.20
C GLY A 462 19.36 11.13 -7.30
N ALA A 463 19.06 9.87 -6.96
CA ALA A 463 18.68 8.83 -7.93
C ALA A 463 17.26 9.03 -8.52
N TRP A 464 16.60 10.11 -8.16
CA TRP A 464 15.29 10.51 -8.67
C TRP A 464 15.37 11.39 -9.94
N LYS A 465 16.60 11.68 -10.44
CA LYS A 465 16.84 12.49 -11.63
C LYS A 465 16.70 11.68 -12.91
#